data_1e90b1245d90575f4cfe5613f923f651
#
_entry.id   1e90b1245d90575f4cfe5613f923f651
#
_cell.length_a   1.000
_cell.length_b   1.000
_cell.length_c   1.000
_cell.angle_alpha   90.00
_cell.angle_beta   90.00
_cell.angle_gamma   90.00
#
_symmetry.space_group_name_H-M   'P 1'
#
loop_
_entity.id
_entity.type
_entity.pdbx_description
1 polymer ?
#
loop_
_entity_poly.entity_id
_entity_poly.type
_entity_poly.pdbx_seq_one_letter_code
_entity_poly.pdbx_strand_id
1 'polypeptide(L)'
;MSIEAIVDRLHARKSGGGWIARCPAHEDKNPSLSIAEREGKILLRCHAGCTVEAICAALEIEVGDLFSRRNGNLSSGARPNVIAEYFYTDETDSLLFVVERREPKDFRQRKPDGRGGWIWSLNGVRRVLYRLPEVLAASSVIVCEGEKDVETARSLGLVATCNPGGAGKWRNEYSEFLRGKRIAIIADADDPGRRHAQQIAMAFVGKMTSLKVFELPGSKDLSDWVAGGGTRDAGRLRGVYRYPARVGAHREARSCRLRLWRTSCFSVARYRACF
;
A
#
# COMPACT_ATOMS: atom_id res chain seq x y z
N MET A 1 27.62 -0.49 -8.27
CA MET A 1 28.68 -1.17 -9.07
C MET A 1 28.03 -1.88 -10.26
N SER A 2 28.67 -2.02 -11.43
CA SER A 2 28.14 -2.78 -12.55
C SER A 2 28.63 -4.24 -12.52
N ILE A 3 27.89 -5.15 -13.17
CA ILE A 3 28.29 -6.57 -13.22
C ILE A 3 29.62 -6.73 -13.96
N GLU A 4 29.86 -5.91 -14.99
CA GLU A 4 31.10 -5.91 -15.77
C GLU A 4 32.30 -5.63 -14.87
N ALA A 5 32.19 -4.65 -13.97
CA ALA A 5 33.28 -4.31 -13.04
C ALA A 5 33.61 -5.47 -12.08
N ILE A 6 32.62 -6.26 -11.66
CA ILE A 6 32.85 -7.45 -10.83
C ILE A 6 33.45 -8.58 -11.67
N VAL A 7 32.96 -8.78 -12.88
CA VAL A 7 33.44 -9.81 -13.84
C VAL A 7 34.91 -9.55 -14.19
N ASP A 8 35.28 -8.30 -14.49
CA ASP A 8 36.65 -7.91 -14.82
C ASP A 8 37.60 -8.06 -13.61
N ARG A 9 37.14 -7.59 -12.43
CA ARG A 9 37.93 -7.68 -11.19
C ARG A 9 38.25 -9.11 -10.77
N LEU A 10 37.29 -10.03 -11.00
CA LEU A 10 37.44 -11.44 -10.68
C LEU A 10 37.96 -12.29 -11.83
N HIS A 11 38.30 -11.68 -12.98
CA HIS A 11 38.67 -12.38 -14.22
C HIS A 11 37.70 -13.55 -14.53
N ALA A 12 36.37 -13.26 -14.35
CA ALA A 12 35.34 -14.27 -14.47
C ALA A 12 35.17 -14.73 -15.93
N ARG A 13 34.90 -16.03 -16.11
CA ARG A 13 34.65 -16.61 -17.42
C ARG A 13 33.16 -16.79 -17.64
N LYS A 14 32.69 -16.60 -18.86
CA LYS A 14 31.28 -16.82 -19.21
C LYS A 14 30.90 -18.29 -19.03
N SER A 15 29.78 -18.56 -18.37
CA SER A 15 29.29 -19.91 -18.10
C SER A 15 27.76 -19.90 -18.09
N GLY A 16 27.16 -20.53 -19.11
CA GLY A 16 25.72 -20.53 -19.29
C GLY A 16 25.13 -19.10 -19.43
N GLY A 17 24.12 -18.78 -18.65
CA GLY A 17 23.49 -17.46 -18.59
C GLY A 17 24.16 -16.45 -17.66
N GLY A 18 25.39 -16.72 -17.18
CA GLY A 18 26.13 -15.87 -16.24
C GLY A 18 27.64 -16.03 -16.39
N TRP A 19 28.36 -15.89 -15.29
CA TRP A 19 29.81 -16.03 -15.23
C TRP A 19 30.21 -16.91 -14.03
N ILE A 20 31.41 -17.48 -14.11
CA ILE A 20 32.03 -18.24 -13.03
C ILE A 20 33.44 -17.68 -12.76
N ALA A 21 33.81 -17.54 -11.49
CA ALA A 21 35.11 -17.06 -11.06
C ALA A 21 35.61 -17.81 -9.82
N ARG A 22 36.88 -17.61 -9.46
CA ARG A 22 37.36 -17.99 -8.14
C ARG A 22 36.73 -17.11 -7.07
N CYS A 23 36.31 -17.69 -5.95
CA CYS A 23 35.71 -16.92 -4.87
C CYS A 23 36.78 -16.15 -4.10
N PRO A 24 36.65 -14.82 -3.93
CA PRO A 24 37.65 -14.03 -3.22
C PRO A 24 37.57 -14.19 -1.69
N ALA A 25 36.50 -14.80 -1.17
CA ALA A 25 36.25 -14.95 0.27
C ALA A 25 36.87 -16.21 0.87
N HIS A 26 37.54 -17.08 0.07
CA HIS A 26 38.30 -18.22 0.54
C HIS A 26 39.40 -18.55 -0.48
N GLU A 27 40.36 -19.37 -0.05
CA GLU A 27 41.39 -19.87 -0.95
C GLU A 27 40.78 -20.86 -1.96
N ASP A 28 40.55 -20.38 -3.19
CA ASP A 28 39.82 -21.11 -4.23
C ASP A 28 40.79 -21.61 -5.33
N LYS A 29 40.95 -22.92 -5.41
CA LYS A 29 41.80 -23.56 -6.45
C LYS A 29 41.04 -23.73 -7.78
N ASN A 30 39.71 -23.92 -7.70
CA ASN A 30 38.84 -24.07 -8.85
C ASN A 30 37.70 -23.05 -8.78
N PRO A 31 37.28 -22.45 -9.90
CA PRO A 31 36.20 -21.46 -9.88
C PRO A 31 34.93 -22.00 -9.22
N SER A 32 34.55 -21.43 -8.08
CA SER A 32 33.39 -21.85 -7.29
C SER A 32 32.35 -20.72 -7.11
N LEU A 33 32.62 -19.51 -7.61
CA LEU A 33 31.69 -18.38 -7.51
C LEU A 33 30.89 -18.20 -8.79
N SER A 34 29.60 -18.47 -8.74
CA SER A 34 28.66 -18.12 -9.81
C SER A 34 28.23 -16.67 -9.66
N ILE A 35 28.24 -15.95 -10.79
CA ILE A 35 27.84 -14.55 -10.91
C ILE A 35 26.75 -14.49 -11.99
N ALA A 36 25.63 -13.84 -11.70
CA ALA A 36 24.54 -13.63 -12.65
C ALA A 36 23.87 -12.28 -12.40
N GLU A 37 23.23 -11.73 -13.42
CA GLU A 37 22.37 -10.57 -13.27
C GLU A 37 20.91 -10.96 -13.59
N ARG A 38 20.00 -10.61 -12.71
CA ARG A 38 18.55 -10.76 -12.93
C ARG A 38 17.83 -9.52 -12.40
N GLU A 39 17.01 -8.93 -13.23
CA GLU A 39 16.18 -7.76 -12.86
C GLU A 39 16.99 -6.61 -12.24
N GLY A 40 18.20 -6.36 -12.75
CA GLY A 40 19.10 -5.33 -12.23
C GLY A 40 19.70 -5.65 -10.87
N LYS A 41 19.74 -6.92 -10.47
CA LYS A 41 20.41 -7.41 -9.26
C LYS A 41 21.56 -8.33 -9.64
N ILE A 42 22.73 -8.08 -9.07
CA ILE A 42 23.87 -8.98 -9.23
C ILE A 42 23.74 -10.06 -8.17
N LEU A 43 23.66 -11.30 -8.62
CA LEU A 43 23.55 -12.49 -7.78
C LEU A 43 24.92 -13.14 -7.68
N LEU A 44 25.43 -13.28 -6.46
CA LEU A 44 26.68 -13.98 -6.15
C LEU A 44 26.36 -15.26 -5.37
N ARG A 45 26.87 -16.40 -5.84
CA ARG A 45 26.71 -17.68 -5.14
C ARG A 45 28.01 -18.45 -5.16
N CYS A 46 28.64 -18.59 -4.00
CA CYS A 46 29.78 -19.47 -3.81
C CYS A 46 29.28 -20.91 -3.54
N HIS A 47 29.75 -21.86 -4.36
CA HIS A 47 29.40 -23.28 -4.19
C HIS A 47 30.18 -23.93 -3.05
N ALA A 48 31.23 -23.27 -2.52
CA ALA A 48 31.94 -23.72 -1.30
C ALA A 48 31.29 -23.18 0.00
N GLY A 49 30.19 -22.40 -0.10
CA GLY A 49 29.39 -22.01 1.07
C GLY A 49 29.73 -20.64 1.67
N CYS A 50 30.59 -19.81 1.03
CA CYS A 50 30.80 -18.46 1.52
C CYS A 50 29.51 -17.62 1.43
N THR A 51 29.26 -16.79 2.45
CA THR A 51 28.13 -15.86 2.46
C THR A 51 28.35 -14.69 1.50
N VAL A 52 27.27 -14.03 1.08
CA VAL A 52 27.36 -12.88 0.19
C VAL A 52 28.12 -11.72 0.86
N GLU A 53 27.94 -11.56 2.16
CA GLU A 53 28.62 -10.53 2.96
C GLU A 53 30.15 -10.77 2.97
N ALA A 54 30.58 -12.02 3.13
CA ALA A 54 32.02 -12.36 3.07
C ALA A 54 32.63 -12.11 1.69
N ILE A 55 31.87 -12.41 0.63
CA ILE A 55 32.31 -12.14 -0.76
C ILE A 55 32.39 -10.65 -1.01
N CYS A 56 31.40 -9.88 -0.56
CA CYS A 56 31.39 -8.41 -0.69
C CYS A 56 32.54 -7.79 0.09
N ALA A 57 32.81 -8.24 1.32
CA ALA A 57 33.93 -7.76 2.11
C ALA A 57 35.28 -8.02 1.42
N ALA A 58 35.48 -9.20 0.84
CA ALA A 58 36.69 -9.54 0.08
C ALA A 58 36.83 -8.76 -1.23
N LEU A 59 35.73 -8.27 -1.78
CA LEU A 59 35.69 -7.38 -2.93
C LEU A 59 35.75 -5.89 -2.53
N GLU A 60 35.80 -5.58 -1.23
CA GLU A 60 35.73 -4.19 -0.72
C GLU A 60 34.53 -3.40 -1.26
N ILE A 61 33.36 -4.06 -1.29
CA ILE A 61 32.08 -3.49 -1.70
C ILE A 61 31.02 -3.73 -0.63
N GLU A 62 29.99 -2.91 -0.62
CA GLU A 62 28.83 -3.15 0.23
C GLU A 62 27.85 -4.12 -0.45
N VAL A 63 27.13 -4.91 0.35
CA VAL A 63 26.04 -5.77 -0.19
C VAL A 63 25.03 -4.95 -0.98
N GLY A 64 24.82 -3.70 -0.59
CA GLY A 64 23.96 -2.74 -1.30
C GLY A 64 24.40 -2.45 -2.74
N ASP A 65 25.69 -2.58 -3.06
CA ASP A 65 26.23 -2.33 -4.40
C ASP A 65 25.88 -3.41 -5.42
N LEU A 66 25.48 -4.60 -4.93
CA LEU A 66 25.01 -5.71 -5.77
C LEU A 66 23.58 -5.48 -6.30
N PHE A 67 22.88 -4.54 -5.70
CA PHE A 67 21.57 -4.13 -6.18
C PHE A 67 21.79 -2.94 -7.08
N SER A 68 21.76 -3.15 -8.39
CA SER A 68 21.93 -2.10 -9.38
C SER A 68 21.04 -0.91 -9.03
N ARG A 69 21.65 0.19 -8.53
CA ARG A 69 21.07 1.49 -8.84
C ARG A 69 21.04 1.48 -10.36
N ARG A 70 19.87 1.53 -10.97
CA ARG A 70 19.73 1.72 -12.42
C ARG A 70 20.66 2.88 -12.83
N ASN A 71 21.90 2.56 -13.19
CA ASN A 71 22.78 3.42 -13.94
C ASN A 71 22.37 3.30 -15.41
N GLY A 72 21.13 3.76 -15.68
CA GLY A 72 20.82 4.24 -16.99
C GLY A 72 21.16 5.72 -16.97
N ASN A 73 22.12 6.14 -17.75
CA ASN A 73 22.43 7.50 -18.14
C ASN A 73 22.17 8.57 -17.08
N LEU A 74 23.23 9.24 -16.64
CA LEU A 74 23.18 10.61 -16.15
C LEU A 74 22.79 11.57 -17.30
N SER A 75 21.61 11.38 -17.88
CA SER A 75 20.79 12.49 -18.25
C SER A 75 20.24 13.00 -16.92
N SER A 76 20.64 14.19 -16.48
CA SER A 76 20.10 14.99 -15.39
C SER A 76 18.82 14.41 -14.78
N GLY A 77 18.94 13.26 -14.12
CA GLY A 77 17.81 12.53 -13.58
C GLY A 77 17.35 13.27 -12.33
N ALA A 78 16.31 14.05 -12.49
CA ALA A 78 15.55 14.56 -11.38
C ALA A 78 15.36 13.41 -10.38
N ARG A 79 15.76 13.64 -9.13
CA ARG A 79 15.41 12.73 -8.01
C ARG A 79 13.92 12.46 -8.15
N PRO A 80 13.45 11.19 -8.02
CA PRO A 80 12.03 10.90 -8.15
C PRO A 80 11.28 11.93 -7.34
N ASN A 81 10.44 12.74 -8.02
CA ASN A 81 9.78 13.86 -7.38
C ASN A 81 8.80 13.32 -6.35
N VAL A 82 9.04 13.59 -5.08
CA VAL A 82 8.08 13.28 -4.02
C VAL A 82 6.96 14.30 -4.16
N ILE A 83 5.79 13.84 -4.58
CA ILE A 83 4.61 14.68 -4.80
C ILE A 83 3.68 14.73 -3.60
N ALA A 84 3.78 13.77 -2.68
CA ALA A 84 3.06 13.79 -1.41
C ALA A 84 3.73 12.87 -0.39
N GLU A 85 3.58 13.22 0.88
CA GLU A 85 3.97 12.43 2.04
C GLU A 85 2.77 12.24 2.95
N TYR A 86 2.52 10.99 3.35
CA TYR A 86 1.40 10.60 4.21
C TYR A 86 1.95 10.03 5.51
N PHE A 87 1.69 10.74 6.61
CA PHE A 87 2.18 10.41 7.94
C PHE A 87 1.19 9.49 8.65
N TYR A 88 1.64 8.30 9.02
CA TYR A 88 0.86 7.34 9.78
C TYR A 88 1.28 7.42 11.24
N THR A 89 0.33 7.80 12.08
CA THR A 89 0.54 8.01 13.52
C THR A 89 -0.27 7.01 14.33
N ASP A 90 0.13 6.78 15.56
CA ASP A 90 -0.64 5.98 16.52
C ASP A 90 -1.81 6.78 17.14
N GLU A 91 -2.45 6.21 18.14
CA GLU A 91 -3.59 6.79 18.84
C GLU A 91 -3.25 8.09 19.58
N THR A 92 -1.96 8.30 19.90
CA THR A 92 -1.44 9.49 20.60
C THR A 92 -0.84 10.51 19.65
N ASP A 93 -1.02 10.31 18.32
CA ASP A 93 -0.44 11.10 17.24
C ASP A 93 1.09 10.99 17.14
N SER A 94 1.69 9.95 17.75
CA SER A 94 3.12 9.66 17.58
C SER A 94 3.39 9.00 16.23
N LEU A 95 4.39 9.50 15.50
CA LEU A 95 4.72 9.05 14.16
C LEU A 95 5.24 7.60 14.15
N LEU A 96 4.58 6.73 13.40
CA LEU A 96 4.98 5.35 13.19
C LEU A 96 5.77 5.16 11.89
N PHE A 97 5.26 5.70 10.78
CA PHE A 97 5.89 5.63 9.47
C PHE A 97 5.30 6.65 8.50
N VAL A 98 5.97 6.81 7.37
CA VAL A 98 5.57 7.70 6.28
C VAL A 98 5.45 6.88 4.99
N VAL A 99 4.43 7.16 4.22
CA VAL A 99 4.28 6.71 2.84
C VAL A 99 4.55 7.89 1.92
N GLU A 100 5.55 7.77 1.06
CA GLU A 100 5.85 8.76 0.02
C GLU A 100 5.19 8.34 -1.29
N ARG A 101 4.47 9.26 -1.89
CA ARG A 101 4.01 9.15 -3.28
C ARG A 101 4.95 9.91 -4.19
N ARG A 102 5.40 9.26 -5.23
CA ARG A 102 6.42 9.78 -6.16
C ARG A 102 5.92 9.79 -7.59
N GLU A 103 6.59 10.57 -8.42
CA GLU A 103 6.38 10.59 -9.86
C GLU A 103 7.69 10.18 -10.58
N PRO A 104 7.64 9.26 -11.59
CA PRO A 104 6.47 8.49 -12.05
C PRO A 104 5.88 7.62 -10.93
N LYS A 105 4.59 7.24 -11.02
CA LYS A 105 3.80 6.59 -9.97
C LYS A 105 4.58 5.46 -9.26
N ASP A 106 5.14 5.79 -8.10
CA ASP A 106 5.85 4.89 -7.19
C ASP A 106 5.46 5.26 -5.75
N PHE A 107 5.48 4.27 -4.87
CA PHE A 107 5.22 4.47 -3.44
C PHE A 107 6.35 3.86 -2.64
N ARG A 108 6.92 4.64 -1.73
CA ARG A 108 7.94 4.16 -0.79
C ARG A 108 7.52 4.39 0.64
N GLN A 109 7.97 3.52 1.50
CA GLN A 109 7.64 3.57 2.92
C GLN A 109 8.91 3.65 3.75
N ARG A 110 8.91 4.52 4.75
CA ARG A 110 10.03 4.70 5.67
C ARG A 110 9.53 4.91 7.10
N LYS A 111 10.35 4.57 8.07
CA LYS A 111 10.11 4.81 9.50
C LYS A 111 11.23 5.63 10.12
N PRO A 112 10.98 6.36 11.22
CA PRO A 112 12.05 6.98 12.00
C PRO A 112 13.04 5.93 12.51
N ASP A 113 14.32 6.27 12.52
CA ASP A 113 15.39 5.44 13.10
C ASP A 113 15.62 5.69 14.58
N GLY A 114 14.87 6.65 15.17
CA GLY A 114 15.02 7.09 16.54
C GLY A 114 16.22 8.03 16.79
N ARG A 115 16.98 8.39 15.76
CA ARG A 115 18.16 9.28 15.83
C ARG A 115 18.04 10.51 14.92
N GLY A 116 16.83 10.77 14.42
CA GLY A 116 16.55 11.88 13.48
C GLY A 116 16.67 11.52 12.01
N GLY A 117 17.00 10.27 11.68
CA GLY A 117 17.06 9.73 10.33
C GLY A 117 15.89 8.81 9.98
N TRP A 118 16.04 8.09 8.85
CA TRP A 118 14.99 7.25 8.28
C TRP A 118 15.51 5.86 7.86
N ILE A 119 14.70 4.85 8.16
CA ILE A 119 14.90 3.47 7.68
C ILE A 119 13.85 3.16 6.62
N TRP A 120 14.27 2.77 5.41
CA TRP A 120 13.42 2.41 4.27
C TRP A 120 12.87 0.99 4.38
N SER A 121 12.31 0.68 5.51
CA SER A 121 11.66 -0.60 5.81
C SER A 121 10.62 -0.37 6.88
N LEU A 122 9.53 -1.11 6.80
CA LEU A 122 8.53 -1.12 7.86
C LEU A 122 8.55 -2.43 8.70
N ASN A 123 9.65 -3.19 8.66
CA ASN A 123 9.80 -4.38 9.50
C ASN A 123 9.72 -4.00 10.97
N GLY A 124 8.89 -4.75 11.74
CA GLY A 124 8.65 -4.49 13.16
C GLY A 124 7.78 -3.28 13.47
N VAL A 125 7.27 -2.54 12.46
CA VAL A 125 6.36 -1.41 12.69
C VAL A 125 4.92 -1.89 12.67
N ARG A 126 4.16 -1.45 13.67
CA ARG A 126 2.71 -1.63 13.72
C ARG A 126 2.06 -0.91 12.54
N ARG A 127 1.19 -1.60 11.82
CA ARG A 127 0.39 -0.99 10.75
C ARG A 127 -0.91 -0.50 11.32
N VAL A 128 -1.25 0.72 10.98
CA VAL A 128 -2.48 1.39 11.45
C VAL A 128 -3.23 1.97 10.25
N LEU A 129 -4.46 2.41 10.48
CA LEU A 129 -5.21 3.20 9.50
C LEU A 129 -4.60 4.60 9.37
N TYR A 130 -4.69 5.16 8.17
CA TYR A 130 -4.29 6.55 7.92
C TYR A 130 -5.18 7.51 8.72
N ARG A 131 -4.60 8.55 9.32
CA ARG A 131 -5.32 9.51 10.18
C ARG A 131 -6.02 8.85 11.38
N LEU A 132 -5.36 7.89 12.03
CA LEU A 132 -5.94 7.11 13.12
C LEU A 132 -6.56 7.94 14.24
N PRO A 133 -5.94 9.01 14.78
CA PRO A 133 -6.54 9.82 15.84
C PRO A 133 -7.89 10.42 15.43
N GLU A 134 -8.00 10.97 14.21
CA GLU A 134 -9.26 11.51 13.67
C GLU A 134 -10.32 10.42 13.54
N VAL A 135 -9.91 9.23 13.07
CA VAL A 135 -10.77 8.06 12.94
C VAL A 135 -11.34 7.65 14.29
N LEU A 136 -10.52 7.60 15.32
CA LEU A 136 -10.94 7.19 16.67
C LEU A 136 -11.95 8.16 17.28
N ALA A 137 -11.76 9.46 17.08
CA ALA A 137 -12.64 10.51 17.59
C ALA A 137 -14.01 10.57 16.86
N ALA A 138 -14.09 10.08 15.62
CA ALA A 138 -15.29 10.21 14.82
C ALA A 138 -16.33 9.09 15.05
N SER A 139 -17.61 9.45 14.95
CA SER A 139 -18.74 8.48 14.94
C SER A 139 -19.07 7.97 13.56
N SER A 140 -18.58 8.64 12.50
CA SER A 140 -18.80 8.29 11.10
C SER A 140 -17.51 8.46 10.32
N VAL A 141 -17.14 7.46 9.54
CA VAL A 141 -15.87 7.44 8.82
C VAL A 141 -16.09 6.96 7.39
N ILE A 142 -15.42 7.60 6.46
CA ILE A 142 -15.32 7.16 5.06
C ILE A 142 -14.05 6.31 4.92
N VAL A 143 -14.16 5.18 4.25
CA VAL A 143 -13.00 4.36 3.88
C VAL A 143 -12.79 4.49 2.39
N CYS A 144 -11.63 5.00 2.00
CA CYS A 144 -11.17 5.13 0.62
C CYS A 144 -10.10 4.07 0.31
N GLU A 145 -9.73 3.91 -0.96
CA GLU A 145 -8.67 2.98 -1.37
C GLU A 145 -7.28 3.53 -1.01
N GLY A 146 -7.04 4.83 -1.21
CA GLY A 146 -5.74 5.45 -1.04
C GLY A 146 -5.76 6.79 -0.31
N GLU A 147 -4.57 7.22 0.11
CA GLU A 147 -4.36 8.42 0.92
C GLU A 147 -4.77 9.70 0.20
N LYS A 148 -4.59 9.77 -1.14
CA LYS A 148 -5.02 10.92 -1.95
C LYS A 148 -6.52 11.19 -1.79
N ASP A 149 -7.33 10.13 -1.84
CA ASP A 149 -8.79 10.24 -1.70
C ASP A 149 -9.21 10.55 -0.27
N VAL A 150 -8.45 10.08 0.71
CA VAL A 150 -8.63 10.49 2.10
C VAL A 150 -8.42 11.99 2.26
N GLU A 151 -7.34 12.56 1.72
CA GLU A 151 -7.10 14.00 1.78
C GLU A 151 -8.17 14.80 1.01
N THR A 152 -8.66 14.27 -0.11
CA THR A 152 -9.79 14.85 -0.84
C THR A 152 -11.07 14.84 -0.01
N ALA A 153 -11.40 13.73 0.67
CA ALA A 153 -12.55 13.69 1.58
C ALA A 153 -12.42 14.69 2.72
N ARG A 154 -11.20 14.84 3.28
CA ARG A 154 -10.91 15.80 4.35
C ARG A 154 -11.09 17.26 3.89
N SER A 155 -10.73 17.59 2.66
CA SER A 155 -10.98 18.93 2.09
C SER A 155 -12.46 19.27 2.01
N LEU A 156 -13.34 18.26 1.96
CA LEU A 156 -14.79 18.39 2.04
C LEU A 156 -15.34 18.41 3.49
N GLY A 157 -14.46 18.41 4.50
CA GLY A 157 -14.83 18.38 5.93
C GLY A 157 -15.38 17.03 6.38
N LEU A 158 -14.96 15.93 5.74
CA LEU A 158 -15.34 14.57 6.07
C LEU A 158 -14.18 13.86 6.77
N VAL A 159 -14.48 13.00 7.75
CA VAL A 159 -13.47 12.12 8.32
C VAL A 159 -13.34 10.89 7.45
N ALA A 160 -12.12 10.65 6.98
CA ALA A 160 -11.82 9.55 6.08
C ALA A 160 -10.52 8.83 6.46
N THR A 161 -10.38 7.62 5.98
CA THR A 161 -9.21 6.77 6.20
C THR A 161 -8.99 5.79 5.03
N CYS A 162 -7.80 5.22 4.98
CA CYS A 162 -7.46 4.06 4.17
C CYS A 162 -6.47 3.17 4.92
N ASN A 163 -6.26 1.95 4.43
CA ASN A 163 -5.16 1.11 4.91
C ASN A 163 -3.85 1.43 4.15
N PRO A 164 -2.68 1.27 4.78
CA PRO A 164 -1.42 1.41 4.08
C PRO A 164 -1.26 0.32 3.02
N GLY A 165 -0.72 0.71 1.85
CA GLY A 165 -0.41 -0.20 0.74
C GLY A 165 -1.57 -0.47 -0.21
N GLY A 166 -2.71 0.23 -0.09
CA GLY A 166 -3.81 0.24 -1.06
C GLY A 166 -4.62 -1.05 -1.12
N ALA A 167 -5.23 -1.29 -2.29
CA ALA A 167 -6.14 -2.40 -2.53
C ALA A 167 -5.58 -3.77 -2.16
N GLY A 168 -6.42 -4.63 -1.58
CA GLY A 168 -6.09 -6.02 -1.21
C GLY A 168 -5.21 -6.17 0.03
N LYS A 169 -4.85 -5.08 0.72
CA LYS A 169 -4.00 -5.10 1.92
C LYS A 169 -4.76 -4.83 3.23
N TRP A 170 -6.09 -4.90 3.20
CA TRP A 170 -6.88 -4.76 4.42
C TRP A 170 -6.57 -5.89 5.42
N ARG A 171 -6.44 -5.52 6.70
CA ARG A 171 -6.20 -6.44 7.81
C ARG A 171 -7.37 -6.39 8.79
N ASN A 172 -7.65 -7.51 9.45
CA ASN A 172 -8.75 -7.58 10.42
C ASN A 172 -8.58 -6.62 11.59
N GLU A 173 -7.33 -6.33 11.99
CA GLU A 173 -7.04 -5.39 13.07
C GLU A 173 -7.53 -3.97 12.76
N TYR A 174 -7.55 -3.57 11.49
CA TYR A 174 -8.06 -2.26 11.08
C TYR A 174 -9.56 -2.10 11.36
N SER A 175 -10.30 -3.21 11.26
CA SER A 175 -11.72 -3.20 11.54
C SER A 175 -12.05 -2.90 13.00
N GLU A 176 -11.13 -3.18 13.93
CA GLU A 176 -11.34 -2.91 15.35
C GLU A 176 -11.33 -1.40 15.67
N PHE A 177 -10.51 -0.60 14.97
CA PHE A 177 -10.51 0.86 15.10
C PHE A 177 -11.84 1.50 14.67
N LEU A 178 -12.61 0.79 13.87
CA LEU A 178 -13.86 1.25 13.27
C LEU A 178 -15.10 0.64 13.94
N ARG A 179 -14.92 -0.22 14.95
CA ARG A 179 -16.00 -0.89 15.66
C ARG A 179 -17.01 0.12 16.22
N GLY A 180 -18.30 -0.18 16.03
CA GLY A 180 -19.41 0.64 16.52
C GLY A 180 -19.64 1.95 15.76
N LYS A 181 -18.87 2.24 14.72
CA LYS A 181 -19.00 3.46 13.91
C LYS A 181 -19.93 3.25 12.70
N ARG A 182 -20.33 4.35 12.08
CA ARG A 182 -21.02 4.37 10.79
C ARG A 182 -19.98 4.46 9.70
N ILE A 183 -19.97 3.50 8.80
CA ILE A 183 -18.95 3.39 7.76
C ILE A 183 -19.57 3.59 6.38
N ALA A 184 -18.89 4.39 5.57
CA ALA A 184 -19.14 4.51 4.14
C ALA A 184 -17.85 4.13 3.41
N ILE A 185 -17.87 3.11 2.57
CA ILE A 185 -16.74 2.72 1.73
C ILE A 185 -16.97 3.35 0.36
N ILE A 186 -15.99 4.09 -0.15
CA ILE A 186 -15.96 4.56 -1.53
C ILE A 186 -15.02 3.64 -2.30
N ALA A 187 -15.58 2.88 -3.23
CA ALA A 187 -14.84 1.98 -4.09
C ALA A 187 -14.38 2.71 -5.35
N ASP A 188 -13.13 2.50 -5.75
CA ASP A 188 -12.67 2.91 -7.08
C ASP A 188 -13.45 2.13 -8.14
N ALA A 189 -13.75 2.78 -9.27
CA ALA A 189 -14.60 2.25 -10.33
C ALA A 189 -13.85 1.25 -11.23
N ASP A 190 -12.98 0.42 -10.64
CA ASP A 190 -12.30 -0.68 -11.31
C ASP A 190 -12.45 -1.99 -10.53
N ASP A 191 -12.05 -3.11 -11.14
CA ASP A 191 -12.22 -4.42 -10.52
C ASP A 191 -11.37 -4.63 -9.25
N PRO A 192 -10.11 -4.16 -9.16
CA PRO A 192 -9.36 -4.18 -7.92
C PRO A 192 -10.06 -3.40 -6.80
N GLY A 193 -10.52 -2.17 -7.07
CA GLY A 193 -11.21 -1.32 -6.10
C GLY A 193 -12.52 -1.95 -5.60
N ARG A 194 -13.32 -2.53 -6.50
CA ARG A 194 -14.54 -3.24 -6.11
C ARG A 194 -14.26 -4.45 -5.22
N ARG A 195 -13.24 -5.25 -5.56
CA ARG A 195 -12.84 -6.40 -4.72
C ARG A 195 -12.32 -5.94 -3.37
N HIS A 196 -11.57 -4.85 -3.33
CA HIS A 196 -11.09 -4.27 -2.09
C HIS A 196 -12.23 -3.79 -1.19
N ALA A 197 -13.16 -3.01 -1.74
CA ALA A 197 -14.35 -2.57 -1.01
C ALA A 197 -15.18 -3.74 -0.47
N GLN A 198 -15.31 -4.82 -1.23
CA GLN A 198 -15.99 -6.04 -0.80
C GLN A 198 -15.22 -6.72 0.35
N GLN A 199 -13.90 -6.84 0.25
CA GLN A 199 -13.06 -7.40 1.33
C GLN A 199 -13.23 -6.63 2.63
N ILE A 200 -13.20 -5.29 2.56
CA ILE A 200 -13.41 -4.41 3.72
C ILE A 200 -14.82 -4.62 4.29
N ALA A 201 -15.84 -4.61 3.43
CA ALA A 201 -17.22 -4.78 3.85
C ALA A 201 -17.45 -6.12 4.58
N MET A 202 -16.85 -7.20 4.10
CA MET A 202 -16.91 -8.51 4.75
C MET A 202 -16.23 -8.53 6.12
N ALA A 203 -15.12 -7.82 6.29
CA ALA A 203 -14.42 -7.72 7.58
C ALA A 203 -15.23 -6.96 8.64
N PHE A 204 -16.25 -6.23 8.22
CA PHE A 204 -17.13 -5.43 9.08
C PHE A 204 -18.43 -6.10 9.50
N VAL A 205 -18.76 -7.26 8.95
CA VAL A 205 -20.01 -7.97 9.28
C VAL A 205 -20.14 -8.16 10.78
N GLY A 206 -21.26 -7.69 11.35
CA GLY A 206 -21.56 -7.77 12.80
C GLY A 206 -20.77 -6.80 13.70
N LYS A 207 -19.92 -5.95 13.16
CA LYS A 207 -19.04 -5.05 13.95
C LYS A 207 -19.47 -3.59 13.90
N MET A 208 -20.28 -3.17 12.94
CA MET A 208 -20.61 -1.77 12.65
C MET A 208 -22.06 -1.42 12.95
N THR A 209 -22.30 -0.15 13.31
CA THR A 209 -23.66 0.38 13.47
C THR A 209 -24.37 0.53 12.12
N SER A 210 -23.61 0.91 11.09
CA SER A 210 -24.09 1.05 9.72
C SER A 210 -22.93 0.91 8.74
N LEU A 211 -23.17 0.21 7.64
CA LEU A 211 -22.19 0.04 6.56
C LEU A 211 -22.86 0.35 5.22
N LYS A 212 -22.21 1.19 4.42
CA LYS A 212 -22.63 1.49 3.05
C LYS A 212 -21.41 1.42 2.13
N VAL A 213 -21.62 0.94 0.91
CA VAL A 213 -20.58 0.92 -0.14
C VAL A 213 -21.09 1.76 -1.31
N PHE A 214 -20.23 2.62 -1.83
CA PHE A 214 -20.52 3.53 -2.93
C PHE A 214 -19.50 3.37 -4.05
N GLU A 215 -19.96 3.47 -5.29
CA GLU A 215 -19.17 3.86 -6.46
C GLU A 215 -19.65 5.24 -6.90
N LEU A 216 -18.72 6.09 -7.33
CA LEU A 216 -19.04 7.44 -7.79
C LEU A 216 -19.31 7.41 -9.31
N PRO A 217 -20.53 7.77 -9.75
CA PRO A 217 -20.89 7.67 -11.18
C PRO A 217 -20.02 8.59 -12.04
N GLY A 218 -19.49 8.04 -13.13
CA GLY A 218 -18.72 8.83 -14.11
C GLY A 218 -17.33 9.25 -13.65
N SER A 219 -16.87 8.75 -12.50
CA SER A 219 -15.56 9.09 -11.93
C SER A 219 -14.85 7.81 -11.52
N LYS A 220 -13.53 7.82 -11.64
CA LYS A 220 -12.70 6.67 -11.27
C LYS A 220 -12.59 6.51 -9.77
N ASP A 221 -12.36 7.59 -9.07
CA ASP A 221 -12.15 7.68 -7.63
C ASP A 221 -12.80 8.96 -7.07
N LEU A 222 -12.68 9.17 -5.76
CA LEU A 222 -13.23 10.35 -5.09
C LEU A 222 -12.55 11.65 -5.56
N SER A 223 -11.26 11.61 -5.83
CA SER A 223 -10.51 12.77 -6.28
C SER A 223 -10.94 13.21 -7.67
N ASP A 224 -11.16 12.27 -8.58
CA ASP A 224 -11.69 12.55 -9.92
C ASP A 224 -13.11 13.14 -9.84
N TRP A 225 -13.93 12.61 -8.94
CA TRP A 225 -15.30 13.11 -8.75
C TRP A 225 -15.32 14.57 -8.27
N VAL A 226 -14.46 14.91 -7.30
CA VAL A 226 -14.33 16.29 -6.81
C VAL A 226 -13.75 17.21 -7.88
N ALA A 227 -12.74 16.77 -8.64
CA ALA A 227 -12.18 17.51 -9.76
C ALA A 227 -13.22 17.79 -10.85
N GLY A 228 -14.20 16.90 -11.04
CA GLY A 228 -15.35 17.06 -11.92
C GLY A 228 -16.47 17.96 -11.35
N GLY A 229 -16.24 18.66 -10.22
CA GLY A 229 -17.21 19.56 -9.60
C GLY A 229 -18.12 18.90 -8.56
N GLY A 230 -17.80 17.69 -8.13
CA GLY A 230 -18.50 17.02 -7.02
C GLY A 230 -18.27 17.75 -5.70
N THR A 231 -19.34 18.03 -4.95
CA THR A 231 -19.28 18.70 -3.65
C THR A 231 -20.07 17.95 -2.61
N ARG A 232 -19.78 18.22 -1.33
CA ARG A 232 -20.54 17.66 -0.20
C ARG A 232 -22.04 17.99 -0.30
N ASP A 233 -22.37 19.18 -0.76
CA ASP A 233 -23.75 19.70 -0.84
C ASP A 233 -24.45 19.35 -2.16
N ALA A 234 -23.72 18.92 -3.18
CA ALA A 234 -24.27 18.37 -4.41
C ALA A 234 -25.14 17.11 -4.16
N GLY A 235 -25.28 16.70 -2.91
CA GLY A 235 -26.40 16.05 -2.24
C GLY A 235 -26.84 14.72 -2.80
N ARG A 236 -26.15 14.17 -3.79
CA ARG A 236 -26.55 12.90 -4.39
C ARG A 236 -25.34 12.06 -4.79
N LEU A 237 -24.59 11.58 -3.81
CA LEU A 237 -23.89 10.32 -4.00
C LEU A 237 -25.00 9.28 -4.32
N ARG A 238 -25.31 9.13 -5.59
CA ARG A 238 -26.16 8.03 -6.05
C ARG A 238 -25.31 6.76 -5.96
N GLY A 239 -25.31 6.15 -4.78
CA GLY A 239 -24.63 4.90 -4.57
C GLY A 239 -25.24 3.81 -5.44
N VAL A 240 -24.46 3.23 -6.33
CA VAL A 240 -24.80 1.93 -6.90
C VAL A 240 -24.44 0.90 -5.84
N TYR A 241 -25.44 0.48 -5.09
CA TYR A 241 -25.31 -0.57 -4.09
C TYR A 241 -25.13 -1.90 -4.82
N ARG A 242 -23.96 -2.47 -4.80
CA ARG A 242 -23.76 -3.89 -5.09
C ARG A 242 -23.18 -4.59 -3.87
N TYR A 243 -24.04 -4.94 -2.94
CA TYR A 243 -23.70 -5.92 -1.94
C TYR A 243 -24.33 -7.25 -2.36
N PRO A 244 -23.55 -8.31 -2.56
CA PRO A 244 -24.12 -9.64 -2.53
C PRO A 244 -24.43 -9.93 -1.06
N ALA A 245 -25.66 -9.69 -0.64
CA ALA A 245 -26.15 -10.29 0.58
C ALA A 245 -26.06 -11.81 0.41
N ARG A 246 -25.43 -12.45 1.40
CA ARG A 246 -25.42 -13.88 1.69
C ARG A 246 -24.09 -14.60 1.42
N VAL A 247 -23.36 -14.75 2.50
CA VAL A 247 -22.83 -16.06 2.82
C VAL A 247 -24.07 -16.90 3.23
N GLY A 248 -24.48 -17.81 2.36
CA GLY A 248 -25.56 -18.77 2.63
C GLY A 248 -26.96 -18.36 2.13
N ALA A 249 -27.37 -18.95 0.98
CA ALA A 249 -28.68 -19.10 0.39
C ALA A 249 -29.00 -18.21 -0.83
N HIS A 250 -29.20 -18.90 -1.94
CA HIS A 250 -29.85 -18.40 -3.15
C HIS A 250 -31.20 -17.73 -2.87
N ARG A 251 -31.34 -16.47 -3.29
CA ARG A 251 -32.53 -15.89 -3.88
C ARG A 251 -32.32 -14.44 -4.32
N GLU A 252 -32.99 -14.11 -5.41
CA GLU A 252 -33.01 -12.91 -6.24
C GLU A 252 -32.78 -11.53 -5.59
N ALA A 253 -31.89 -10.74 -6.25
CA ALA A 253 -31.66 -9.34 -5.95
C ALA A 253 -32.86 -8.48 -6.32
N ARG A 254 -33.56 -7.91 -5.33
CA ARG A 254 -34.49 -6.80 -5.53
C ARG A 254 -33.75 -5.47 -5.40
N SER A 255 -33.93 -4.59 -6.39
CA SER A 255 -33.39 -3.23 -6.40
C SER A 255 -33.93 -2.44 -5.22
N CYS A 256 -33.08 -2.02 -4.31
CA CYS A 256 -33.43 -1.12 -3.22
C CYS A 256 -33.01 0.30 -3.57
N ARG A 257 -33.98 1.19 -3.79
CA ARG A 257 -33.75 2.62 -3.98
C ARG A 257 -33.49 3.24 -2.61
N LEU A 258 -32.30 3.83 -2.42
CA LEU A 258 -31.92 4.52 -1.18
C LEU A 258 -32.15 6.02 -1.29
N ARG A 259 -32.87 6.56 -0.33
CA ARG A 259 -33.04 8.00 -0.12
C ARG A 259 -31.89 8.57 0.69
N LEU A 260 -31.56 9.79 0.38
CA LEU A 260 -30.44 10.59 0.81
C LEU A 260 -30.42 11.01 2.28
N TRP A 261 -29.24 11.32 2.74
CA TRP A 261 -28.97 12.01 3.97
C TRP A 261 -29.53 13.45 3.95
N ARG A 262 -30.59 13.72 4.70
CA ARG A 262 -30.84 15.05 5.24
C ARG A 262 -30.36 15.03 6.69
N THR A 263 -29.66 16.06 7.08
CA THR A 263 -29.36 16.40 8.45
C THR A 263 -30.68 16.63 9.19
N SER A 264 -31.14 15.66 9.89
CA SER A 264 -32.23 15.59 10.85
C SER A 264 -33.17 14.40 10.54
N CYS A 265 -33.20 13.51 11.46
CA CYS A 265 -33.97 12.26 11.55
C CYS A 265 -33.21 11.01 11.15
N PHE A 266 -32.64 10.41 12.18
CA PHE A 266 -32.11 9.06 12.16
C PHE A 266 -33.27 8.06 12.21
N SER A 267 -33.39 7.26 11.17
CA SER A 267 -34.08 5.99 11.27
C SER A 267 -33.04 4.87 11.25
N VAL A 268 -32.90 4.26 12.41
CA VAL A 268 -32.06 3.07 12.59
C VAL A 268 -32.77 1.90 11.93
N ALA A 269 -32.32 1.48 10.76
CA ALA A 269 -32.68 0.16 10.25
C ALA A 269 -31.94 -0.88 11.11
N ARG A 270 -32.62 -1.39 12.12
CA ARG A 270 -32.19 -2.56 12.89
C ARG A 270 -32.13 -3.76 11.96
N TYR A 271 -30.96 -4.27 11.71
CA TYR A 271 -30.80 -5.60 11.16
C TYR A 271 -31.17 -6.60 12.24
N ARG A 272 -32.38 -7.16 12.15
CA ARG A 272 -32.66 -8.43 12.82
C ARG A 272 -32.02 -9.54 11.98
N ALA A 273 -31.05 -10.20 12.57
CA ALA A 273 -30.61 -11.49 12.10
C ALA A 273 -31.82 -12.43 12.22
N CYS A 274 -32.33 -12.91 11.11
CA CYS A 274 -33.18 -14.12 11.11
C CYS A 274 -32.19 -15.29 10.97
N PHE A 275 -32.22 -16.15 11.98
CA PHE A 275 -31.66 -17.49 11.96
C PHE A 275 -32.30 -18.35 10.86
#